data_1ffbb0bfd5b1a088803fc06357f4020c
#
_entry.id   1ffbb0bfd5b1a088803fc06357f4020c
#
_cell.length_a   1.000
_cell.length_b   1.000
_cell.length_c   1.000
_cell.angle_alpha   90.00
_cell.angle_beta   90.00
_cell.angle_gamma   90.00
#
_symmetry.space_group_name_H-M   'P 1'
#
loop_
_entity.id
_entity.type
_entity.pdbx_description
1 polymer ?
#
loop_
_entity_poly.entity_id
_entity_poly.type
_entity_poly.pdbx_seq_one_letter_code
_entity_poly.pdbx_strand_id
1 'polypeptide(L)'
;MENKFDLIVVGAGPGGYVAALKAAKLGLKTAVIEKDRVGGTCLNRGCIPTKAMIHATSVYKEMKAAAEYGIYAEGISYDYEKILAYKQDVIDKLCTGVEHLFKTNSITYIKGKGRLEKDGSVTVTDGEGAGSYEAKHTILAVGSKPALIPIPGLDNEGVLTSDDLFNLEKVPKSLAIIGGGVIGVEFASIFSALGTKVTILEALPSILANMDKDISQNLKLILKKRDIDIHTGVSVSKVEKEADGLSCHYVEKEKEEKITAQYVLCAVGRVPNTEGLFGEGVELEMERGRVIVDEHFKTSMPGVYAIGDLIKGLQLAHLASAQGVCLAEELAGEERSVDLSLVPGCVYTDPEIASIGITEADAKAKGIEISVGKFMMSANGKSLISKEERGFVKILADKVSKEVLGAQMMCARATDMIGELGTAIANKLTVDQLLKAMRAHPTYNEAVGEALEDVFGECVHSAPKKK
;
A
#
# COMPACT_ATOMS: atom_id res chain seq x y z
N MET A 1 -28.39 20.41 -16.19
CA MET A 1 -28.08 19.63 -14.93
C MET A 1 -28.09 20.59 -13.77
N GLU A 2 -28.54 20.17 -12.62
CA GLU A 2 -28.50 20.97 -11.41
C GLU A 2 -27.06 21.08 -10.93
N ASN A 3 -26.48 22.29 -10.89
CA ASN A 3 -25.03 22.50 -10.65
C ASN A 3 -24.71 22.84 -9.18
N LYS A 4 -25.68 22.65 -8.23
CA LYS A 4 -25.51 22.95 -6.81
C LYS A 4 -25.62 21.68 -5.94
N PHE A 5 -24.64 21.51 -5.08
CA PHE A 5 -24.48 20.34 -4.21
C PHE A 5 -24.21 20.77 -2.75
N ASP A 6 -24.38 19.84 -1.81
CA ASP A 6 -23.85 20.03 -0.46
C ASP A 6 -22.36 19.71 -0.45
N LEU A 7 -21.95 18.67 -1.23
CA LEU A 7 -20.57 18.22 -1.32
C LEU A 7 -20.16 17.94 -2.77
N ILE A 8 -19.01 18.46 -3.18
CA ILE A 8 -18.29 18.04 -4.38
C ILE A 8 -16.99 17.35 -3.96
N VAL A 9 -16.73 16.18 -4.53
CA VAL A 9 -15.46 15.46 -4.36
C VAL A 9 -14.70 15.45 -5.68
N VAL A 10 -13.49 15.99 -5.69
CA VAL A 10 -12.60 16.01 -6.86
C VAL A 10 -11.61 14.86 -6.75
N GLY A 11 -11.77 13.86 -7.61
CA GLY A 11 -11.04 12.60 -7.61
C GLY A 11 -11.86 11.44 -7.03
N ALA A 12 -11.98 10.35 -7.78
CA ALA A 12 -12.70 9.13 -7.39
C ALA A 12 -11.78 7.98 -7.00
N GLY A 13 -10.61 8.27 -6.43
CA GLY A 13 -9.76 7.28 -5.77
C GLY A 13 -10.36 6.78 -4.44
N PRO A 14 -9.68 5.88 -3.69
CA PRO A 14 -10.19 5.32 -2.44
C PRO A 14 -10.69 6.36 -1.44
N GLY A 15 -9.99 7.45 -1.23
CA GLY A 15 -10.46 8.54 -0.37
C GLY A 15 -11.72 9.19 -0.91
N GLY A 16 -11.73 9.53 -2.20
CA GLY A 16 -12.82 10.29 -2.80
C GLY A 16 -14.12 9.51 -2.97
N TYR A 17 -14.08 8.30 -3.56
CA TYR A 17 -15.31 7.55 -3.75
C TYR A 17 -15.93 7.07 -2.43
N VAL A 18 -15.09 6.75 -1.43
CA VAL A 18 -15.58 6.36 -0.10
C VAL A 18 -16.19 7.56 0.63
N ALA A 19 -15.54 8.73 0.60
CA ALA A 19 -16.10 9.97 1.15
C ALA A 19 -17.46 10.30 0.55
N ALA A 20 -17.57 10.23 -0.79
CA ALA A 20 -18.81 10.51 -1.49
C ALA A 20 -19.94 9.55 -1.13
N LEU A 21 -19.64 8.24 -1.06
CA LEU A 21 -20.61 7.22 -0.65
C LEU A 21 -21.08 7.42 0.81
N LYS A 22 -20.14 7.69 1.71
CA LYS A 22 -20.49 7.96 3.13
C LYS A 22 -21.33 9.20 3.26
N ALA A 23 -20.95 10.31 2.62
CA ALA A 23 -21.67 11.58 2.62
C ALA A 23 -23.11 11.43 2.08
N ALA A 24 -23.28 10.73 0.95
CA ALA A 24 -24.60 10.47 0.39
C ALA A 24 -25.48 9.64 1.32
N LYS A 25 -24.91 8.62 2.01
CA LYS A 25 -25.64 7.84 3.02
C LYS A 25 -26.04 8.66 4.25
N LEU A 26 -25.31 9.73 4.54
CA LEU A 26 -25.65 10.71 5.60
C LEU A 26 -26.58 11.83 5.12
N GLY A 27 -27.09 11.73 3.89
CA GLY A 27 -28.10 12.64 3.35
C GLY A 27 -27.56 13.87 2.63
N LEU A 28 -26.25 13.99 2.44
CA LEU A 28 -25.67 15.10 1.68
C LEU A 28 -25.84 14.88 0.17
N LYS A 29 -26.37 15.88 -0.54
CA LYS A 29 -26.43 15.88 -1.99
C LYS A 29 -25.02 16.00 -2.57
N THR A 30 -24.51 14.89 -3.12
CA THR A 30 -23.09 14.72 -3.44
C THR A 30 -22.84 14.58 -4.94
N ALA A 31 -21.77 15.23 -5.43
CA ALA A 31 -21.19 15.00 -6.75
C ALA A 31 -19.74 14.52 -6.64
N VAL A 32 -19.32 13.68 -7.58
CA VAL A 32 -17.93 13.22 -7.74
C VAL A 32 -17.45 13.59 -9.13
N ILE A 33 -16.29 14.23 -9.21
CA ILE A 33 -15.62 14.60 -10.47
C ILE A 33 -14.38 13.74 -10.63
N GLU A 34 -14.28 12.99 -11.74
CA GLU A 34 -13.12 12.13 -12.03
C GLU A 34 -12.71 12.28 -13.50
N LYS A 35 -11.41 12.51 -13.71
CA LYS A 35 -10.83 12.77 -15.04
C LYS A 35 -10.55 11.49 -15.85
N ASP A 36 -10.41 10.35 -15.18
CA ASP A 36 -10.00 9.10 -15.78
C ASP A 36 -11.06 8.02 -15.46
N ARG A 37 -10.79 7.15 -14.52
CA ARG A 37 -11.67 6.05 -14.13
C ARG A 37 -11.86 6.02 -12.62
N VAL A 38 -13.08 5.69 -12.18
CA VAL A 38 -13.36 5.49 -10.75
C VAL A 38 -12.42 4.44 -10.14
N GLY A 39 -12.15 4.58 -8.83
CA GLY A 39 -11.20 3.74 -8.12
C GLY A 39 -9.77 4.27 -8.11
N GLY A 40 -9.46 5.28 -8.94
CA GLY A 40 -8.17 5.98 -8.96
C GLY A 40 -6.98 5.04 -9.14
N THR A 41 -5.82 5.43 -8.60
CA THR A 41 -4.59 4.63 -8.67
C THR A 41 -4.77 3.23 -8.10
N CYS A 42 -5.39 3.09 -6.94
CA CYS A 42 -5.47 1.81 -6.24
C CYS A 42 -6.16 0.72 -7.06
N LEU A 43 -7.35 0.99 -7.62
CA LEU A 43 -8.10 -0.01 -8.39
C LEU A 43 -7.52 -0.23 -9.78
N ASN A 44 -7.02 0.83 -10.43
CA ASN A 44 -6.68 0.77 -11.86
C ASN A 44 -5.20 0.48 -12.15
N ARG A 45 -4.26 0.99 -11.32
CA ARG A 45 -2.81 0.93 -11.60
C ARG A 45 -1.94 0.83 -10.33
N GLY A 46 -2.49 0.31 -9.23
CA GLY A 46 -1.79 0.21 -7.95
C GLY A 46 -2.11 -1.10 -7.22
N CYS A 47 -2.84 -1.02 -6.12
CA CYS A 47 -3.08 -2.12 -5.21
C CYS A 47 -3.70 -3.35 -5.90
N ILE A 48 -4.82 -3.17 -6.57
CA ILE A 48 -5.60 -4.28 -7.14
C ILE A 48 -4.86 -5.00 -8.28
N PRO A 49 -4.36 -4.31 -9.32
CA PRO A 49 -3.62 -5.00 -10.37
C PRO A 49 -2.35 -5.69 -9.85
N THR A 50 -1.63 -5.08 -8.90
CA THR A 50 -0.45 -5.71 -8.28
C THR A 50 -0.85 -7.00 -7.56
N LYS A 51 -1.88 -6.98 -6.73
CA LYS A 51 -2.33 -8.15 -5.96
C LYS A 51 -2.93 -9.24 -6.83
N ALA A 52 -3.59 -8.89 -7.93
CA ALA A 52 -4.02 -9.85 -8.93
C ALA A 52 -2.83 -10.57 -9.59
N MET A 53 -1.77 -9.84 -9.95
CA MET A 53 -0.56 -10.44 -10.50
C MET A 53 0.20 -11.28 -9.45
N ILE A 54 0.31 -10.82 -8.21
CA ILE A 54 0.89 -11.61 -7.11
C ILE A 54 0.13 -12.91 -6.95
N HIS A 55 -1.20 -12.88 -6.92
CA HIS A 55 -2.01 -14.08 -6.80
C HIS A 55 -1.78 -15.06 -7.97
N ALA A 56 -1.80 -14.59 -9.21
CA ALA A 56 -1.54 -15.42 -10.38
C ALA A 56 -0.14 -16.07 -10.33
N THR A 57 0.88 -15.30 -9.92
CA THR A 57 2.26 -15.82 -9.78
C THR A 57 2.41 -16.77 -8.60
N SER A 58 1.65 -16.59 -7.51
CA SER A 58 1.60 -17.54 -6.39
C SER A 58 1.04 -18.89 -6.82
N VAL A 59 -0.09 -18.90 -7.56
CA VAL A 59 -0.67 -20.13 -8.12
C VAL A 59 0.34 -20.86 -9.02
N TYR A 60 1.04 -20.14 -9.90
CA TYR A 60 2.06 -20.73 -10.76
C TYR A 60 3.22 -21.35 -9.96
N LYS A 61 3.66 -20.68 -8.89
CA LYS A 61 4.70 -21.15 -7.98
C LYS A 61 4.25 -22.41 -7.21
N GLU A 62 3.02 -22.42 -6.69
CA GLU A 62 2.43 -23.56 -5.99
C GLU A 62 2.34 -24.79 -6.91
N MET A 63 1.90 -24.60 -8.18
CA MET A 63 1.88 -25.68 -9.16
C MET A 63 3.27 -26.27 -9.40
N LYS A 64 4.32 -25.44 -9.50
CA LYS A 64 5.71 -25.92 -9.63
C LYS A 64 6.21 -26.68 -8.39
N ALA A 65 5.75 -26.30 -7.21
CA ALA A 65 6.12 -26.96 -5.96
C ALA A 65 5.23 -28.16 -5.62
N ALA A 66 4.20 -28.48 -6.41
CA ALA A 66 3.20 -29.52 -6.12
C ALA A 66 3.82 -30.92 -5.88
N ALA A 67 4.96 -31.23 -6.49
CA ALA A 67 5.69 -32.48 -6.28
C ALA A 67 6.11 -32.69 -4.82
N GLU A 68 6.27 -31.61 -4.05
CA GLU A 68 6.57 -31.66 -2.61
C GLU A 68 5.41 -32.23 -1.78
N TYR A 69 4.20 -32.22 -2.34
CA TYR A 69 2.99 -32.82 -1.76
C TYR A 69 2.65 -34.19 -2.36
N GLY A 70 3.53 -34.73 -3.24
CA GLY A 70 3.27 -35.96 -3.96
C GLY A 70 2.32 -35.79 -5.16
N ILE A 71 2.09 -34.56 -5.61
CA ILE A 71 1.24 -34.22 -6.76
C ILE A 71 2.16 -33.90 -7.94
N TYR A 72 2.07 -34.69 -9.00
CA TYR A 72 2.93 -34.54 -10.18
C TYR A 72 2.10 -34.01 -11.34
N ALA A 73 2.58 -32.96 -11.97
CA ALA A 73 1.99 -32.38 -13.18
C ALA A 73 3.08 -32.11 -14.22
N GLU A 74 2.78 -32.43 -15.47
CA GLU A 74 3.66 -32.18 -16.61
C GLU A 74 3.24 -30.91 -17.35
N GLY A 75 4.18 -30.26 -18.03
CA GLY A 75 3.90 -29.12 -18.91
C GLY A 75 3.41 -27.88 -18.19
N ILE A 76 3.77 -27.67 -16.91
CA ILE A 76 3.39 -26.48 -16.15
C ILE A 76 3.99 -25.25 -16.83
N SER A 77 3.14 -24.38 -17.33
CA SER A 77 3.50 -23.13 -18.01
C SER A 77 2.52 -22.02 -17.61
N TYR A 78 2.82 -20.80 -18.01
CA TYR A 78 1.89 -19.68 -17.88
C TYR A 78 1.69 -18.99 -19.23
N ASP A 79 0.56 -18.33 -19.36
CA ASP A 79 0.20 -17.46 -20.48
C ASP A 79 0.09 -16.03 -19.92
N TYR A 80 1.06 -15.19 -20.25
CA TYR A 80 1.15 -13.85 -19.67
C TYR A 80 -0.01 -12.95 -20.14
N GLU A 81 -0.47 -13.11 -21.37
CA GLU A 81 -1.63 -12.37 -21.91
C GLU A 81 -2.89 -12.70 -21.09
N LYS A 82 -3.10 -13.96 -20.72
CA LYS A 82 -4.21 -14.36 -19.85
C LYS A 82 -4.07 -13.86 -18.42
N ILE A 83 -2.85 -13.75 -17.89
CA ILE A 83 -2.61 -13.11 -16.58
C ILE A 83 -3.01 -11.63 -16.66
N LEU A 84 -2.65 -10.92 -17.73
CA LEU A 84 -3.05 -9.54 -17.93
C LEU A 84 -4.57 -9.39 -18.10
N ALA A 85 -5.20 -10.29 -18.84
CA ALA A 85 -6.66 -10.32 -19.00
C ALA A 85 -7.39 -10.59 -17.67
N TYR A 86 -6.91 -11.53 -16.86
CA TYR A 86 -7.41 -11.77 -15.49
C TYR A 86 -7.29 -10.52 -14.61
N LYS A 87 -6.12 -9.90 -14.58
CA LYS A 87 -5.91 -8.63 -13.88
C LYS A 87 -6.93 -7.57 -14.31
N GLN A 88 -7.16 -7.43 -15.63
CA GLN A 88 -8.07 -6.43 -16.17
C GLN A 88 -9.53 -6.73 -15.82
N ASP A 89 -9.95 -7.98 -15.85
CA ASP A 89 -11.31 -8.40 -15.44
C ASP A 89 -11.60 -8.05 -13.97
N VAL A 90 -10.62 -8.24 -13.08
CA VAL A 90 -10.76 -7.84 -11.66
C VAL A 90 -10.93 -6.33 -11.53
N ILE A 91 -10.12 -5.53 -12.23
CA ILE A 91 -10.23 -4.07 -12.26
C ILE A 91 -11.63 -3.65 -12.74
N ASP A 92 -12.07 -4.21 -13.87
CA ASP A 92 -13.34 -3.84 -14.50
C ASP A 92 -14.54 -4.14 -13.61
N LYS A 93 -14.56 -5.29 -12.94
CA LYS A 93 -15.59 -5.65 -11.96
C LYS A 93 -15.66 -4.67 -10.80
N LEU A 94 -14.52 -4.30 -10.24
CA LEU A 94 -14.47 -3.35 -9.10
C LEU A 94 -14.90 -1.93 -9.51
N CYS A 95 -14.40 -1.44 -10.63
CA CYS A 95 -14.78 -0.10 -11.11
C CYS A 95 -16.27 -0.02 -11.46
N THR A 96 -16.81 -1.04 -12.16
CA THR A 96 -18.25 -1.13 -12.44
C THR A 96 -19.07 -1.19 -11.15
N GLY A 97 -18.57 -1.88 -10.11
CA GLY A 97 -19.17 -1.90 -8.78
C GLY A 97 -19.25 -0.51 -8.15
N VAL A 98 -18.18 0.28 -8.23
CA VAL A 98 -18.17 1.67 -7.71
C VAL A 98 -19.15 2.55 -8.48
N GLU A 99 -19.20 2.46 -9.81
CA GLU A 99 -20.17 3.22 -10.63
C GLU A 99 -21.62 2.85 -10.28
N HIS A 100 -21.88 1.56 -10.07
CA HIS A 100 -23.18 1.08 -9.61
C HIS A 100 -23.55 1.66 -8.23
N LEU A 101 -22.59 1.72 -7.30
CA LEU A 101 -22.80 2.34 -5.98
C LEU A 101 -23.08 3.84 -6.09
N PHE A 102 -22.43 4.57 -6.98
CA PHE A 102 -22.77 5.98 -7.22
C PHE A 102 -24.22 6.13 -7.68
N LYS A 103 -24.62 5.34 -8.68
CA LYS A 103 -26.00 5.37 -9.20
C LYS A 103 -27.04 5.05 -8.13
N THR A 104 -26.82 3.99 -7.34
CA THR A 104 -27.79 3.55 -6.33
C THR A 104 -27.87 4.47 -5.10
N ASN A 105 -26.82 5.25 -4.83
CA ASN A 105 -26.81 6.27 -3.77
C ASN A 105 -27.10 7.69 -4.29
N SER A 106 -27.60 7.83 -5.54
CA SER A 106 -27.95 9.12 -6.15
C SER A 106 -26.80 10.14 -6.21
N ILE A 107 -25.55 9.65 -6.30
CA ILE A 107 -24.37 10.49 -6.45
C ILE A 107 -24.26 10.91 -7.92
N THR A 108 -24.10 12.20 -8.16
CA THR A 108 -23.86 12.72 -9.50
C THR A 108 -22.40 12.46 -9.89
N TYR A 109 -22.19 11.55 -10.86
CA TYR A 109 -20.85 11.27 -11.38
C TYR A 109 -20.59 12.16 -12.60
N ILE A 110 -19.54 12.98 -12.53
CA ILE A 110 -19.14 13.96 -13.54
C ILE A 110 -17.78 13.55 -14.10
N LYS A 111 -17.75 13.18 -15.39
CA LYS A 111 -16.52 12.79 -16.08
C LYS A 111 -15.80 14.02 -16.60
N GLY A 112 -14.58 14.24 -16.16
CA GLY A 112 -13.72 15.33 -16.59
C GLY A 112 -12.73 15.78 -15.52
N LYS A 113 -11.82 16.66 -15.90
CA LYS A 113 -10.79 17.21 -15.01
C LYS A 113 -11.35 18.38 -14.20
N GLY A 114 -11.52 18.15 -12.89
CA GLY A 114 -11.96 19.18 -11.95
C GLY A 114 -10.83 20.12 -11.57
N ARG A 115 -11.14 21.42 -11.57
CA ARG A 115 -10.24 22.50 -11.16
C ARG A 115 -10.94 23.38 -10.14
N LEU A 116 -10.32 23.57 -8.98
CA LEU A 116 -10.80 24.44 -7.92
C LEU A 116 -10.62 25.91 -8.34
N GLU A 117 -11.64 26.72 -8.21
CA GLU A 117 -11.62 28.14 -8.51
C GLU A 117 -11.52 29.00 -7.23
N LYS A 118 -11.18 30.29 -7.40
CA LYS A 118 -10.95 31.23 -6.29
C LYS A 118 -12.19 31.45 -5.40
N ASP A 119 -13.39 31.28 -5.92
CA ASP A 119 -14.65 31.42 -5.20
C ASP A 119 -15.10 30.10 -4.52
N GLY A 120 -14.29 29.02 -4.60
CA GLY A 120 -14.61 27.70 -4.04
C GLY A 120 -15.42 26.81 -4.97
N SER A 121 -15.84 27.30 -6.13
CA SER A 121 -16.50 26.50 -7.15
C SER A 121 -15.50 25.53 -7.81
N VAL A 122 -16.01 24.51 -8.50
CA VAL A 122 -15.19 23.58 -9.27
C VAL A 122 -15.57 23.65 -10.73
N THR A 123 -14.62 24.02 -11.57
CA THR A 123 -14.77 23.99 -13.03
C THR A 123 -14.29 22.66 -13.57
N VAL A 124 -15.11 22.00 -14.39
CA VAL A 124 -14.70 20.83 -15.18
C VAL A 124 -14.32 21.32 -16.57
N THR A 125 -13.05 21.17 -16.93
CA THR A 125 -12.45 21.80 -18.11
C THR A 125 -12.57 20.96 -19.38
N ASP A 126 -12.86 19.68 -19.24
CA ASP A 126 -12.92 18.73 -20.36
C ASP A 126 -13.94 17.60 -20.07
N GLY A 127 -14.18 16.75 -21.07
CA GLY A 127 -15.11 15.63 -20.95
C GLY A 127 -16.60 16.00 -21.09
N GLU A 128 -17.44 14.99 -20.91
CA GLU A 128 -18.91 15.13 -21.02
C GLU A 128 -19.53 16.01 -19.94
N GLY A 129 -18.80 16.20 -18.84
CA GLY A 129 -19.21 17.01 -17.70
C GLY A 129 -18.69 18.44 -17.69
N ALA A 130 -18.17 18.98 -18.81
CA ALA A 130 -17.64 20.34 -18.85
C ALA A 130 -18.64 21.39 -18.36
N GLY A 131 -18.22 22.23 -17.41
CA GLY A 131 -19.10 23.22 -16.78
C GLY A 131 -18.58 23.66 -15.41
N SER A 132 -19.33 24.57 -14.76
CA SER A 132 -19.01 25.04 -13.41
C SER A 132 -20.04 24.51 -12.41
N TYR A 133 -19.55 24.08 -11.24
CA TYR A 133 -20.30 23.42 -10.18
C TYR A 133 -20.03 24.10 -8.83
N GLU A 134 -21.08 24.29 -8.06
CA GLU A 134 -21.01 24.93 -6.74
C GLU A 134 -21.37 23.94 -5.64
N ALA A 135 -20.66 24.00 -4.51
CA ALA A 135 -21.02 23.24 -3.32
C ALA A 135 -20.74 24.02 -2.04
N LYS A 136 -21.38 23.61 -0.93
CA LYS A 136 -21.05 24.12 0.41
C LYS A 136 -19.66 23.64 0.83
N HIS A 137 -19.30 22.43 0.43
CA HIS A 137 -18.03 21.77 0.77
C HIS A 137 -17.41 21.14 -0.46
N THR A 138 -16.08 21.29 -0.60
CA THR A 138 -15.30 20.67 -1.67
C THR A 138 -14.18 19.85 -1.07
N ILE A 139 -14.10 18.54 -1.40
CA ILE A 139 -13.03 17.64 -1.00
C ILE A 139 -12.09 17.43 -2.18
N LEU A 140 -10.82 17.77 -1.99
CA LEU A 140 -9.74 17.46 -2.93
C LEU A 140 -9.15 16.09 -2.59
N ALA A 141 -9.39 15.08 -3.44
CA ALA A 141 -8.97 13.70 -3.25
C ALA A 141 -8.25 13.14 -4.51
N VAL A 142 -7.47 14.00 -5.18
CA VAL A 142 -6.82 13.72 -6.47
C VAL A 142 -5.62 12.78 -6.38
N GLY A 143 -5.20 12.41 -5.16
CA GLY A 143 -4.16 11.42 -4.91
C GLY A 143 -2.76 11.85 -5.35
N SER A 144 -1.99 10.86 -5.80
CA SER A 144 -0.58 10.99 -6.15
C SER A 144 -0.25 10.34 -7.49
N LYS A 145 0.94 10.66 -8.03
CA LYS A 145 1.55 10.03 -9.20
C LYS A 145 2.96 9.51 -8.86
N PRO A 146 3.53 8.55 -9.62
CA PRO A 146 4.91 8.11 -9.40
C PRO A 146 5.88 9.30 -9.39
N ALA A 147 6.84 9.27 -8.46
CA ALA A 147 7.89 10.27 -8.39
C ALA A 147 8.99 9.94 -9.40
N LEU A 148 9.42 10.93 -10.15
CA LEU A 148 10.66 10.90 -10.92
C LEU A 148 11.66 11.81 -10.22
N ILE A 149 12.80 11.26 -9.80
CA ILE A 149 13.90 12.01 -9.20
C ILE A 149 14.85 12.50 -10.28
N PRO A 150 15.64 13.55 -10.04
CA PRO A 150 16.52 14.14 -11.05
C PRO A 150 17.79 13.31 -11.28
N ILE A 151 17.62 12.05 -11.69
CA ILE A 151 18.71 11.18 -12.17
C ILE A 151 18.74 11.29 -13.70
N PRO A 152 19.88 11.65 -14.31
CA PRO A 152 20.03 11.70 -15.76
C PRO A 152 19.63 10.37 -16.42
N GLY A 153 18.78 10.46 -17.46
CA GLY A 153 18.36 9.32 -18.24
C GLY A 153 17.13 8.56 -17.69
N LEU A 154 16.46 9.04 -16.64
CA LEU A 154 15.16 8.47 -16.23
C LEU A 154 14.02 8.79 -17.21
N ASP A 155 14.27 9.63 -18.21
CA ASP A 155 13.39 9.93 -19.34
C ASP A 155 13.67 9.05 -20.58
N ASN A 156 14.64 8.15 -20.52
CA ASN A 156 14.93 7.22 -21.62
C ASN A 156 13.76 6.24 -21.84
N GLU A 157 13.51 5.90 -23.10
CA GLU A 157 12.62 4.79 -23.47
C GLU A 157 13.07 3.49 -22.80
N GLY A 158 12.15 2.77 -22.13
CA GLY A 158 12.44 1.56 -21.36
C GLY A 158 12.64 1.83 -19.86
N VAL A 159 12.70 3.09 -19.42
CA VAL A 159 12.51 3.43 -18.04
C VAL A 159 11.01 3.51 -17.75
N LEU A 160 10.56 2.80 -16.75
CA LEU A 160 9.16 2.60 -16.41
C LEU A 160 8.86 3.12 -15.01
N THR A 161 7.65 3.56 -14.81
CA THR A 161 7.06 3.77 -13.49
C THR A 161 6.22 2.54 -13.10
N SER A 162 5.69 2.53 -11.87
CA SER A 162 4.75 1.48 -11.44
C SER A 162 3.49 1.43 -12.30
N ASP A 163 3.07 2.55 -12.87
CA ASP A 163 1.88 2.63 -13.72
C ASP A 163 2.14 1.96 -15.10
N ASP A 164 3.37 2.08 -15.61
CA ASP A 164 3.76 1.57 -16.94
C ASP A 164 3.97 0.06 -16.96
N LEU A 165 4.41 -0.54 -15.84
CA LEU A 165 4.67 -1.98 -15.75
C LEU A 165 3.43 -2.85 -16.07
N PHE A 166 2.23 -2.36 -15.78
CA PHE A 166 0.99 -3.07 -16.08
C PHE A 166 0.65 -3.10 -17.57
N ASN A 167 1.35 -2.31 -18.39
CA ASN A 167 1.15 -2.22 -19.85
C ASN A 167 2.18 -3.04 -20.63
N LEU A 168 3.13 -3.69 -19.95
CA LEU A 168 4.08 -4.60 -20.62
C LEU A 168 3.33 -5.80 -21.22
N GLU A 169 3.45 -5.98 -22.52
CA GLU A 169 2.81 -7.11 -23.24
C GLU A 169 3.54 -8.44 -23.04
N LYS A 170 4.82 -8.39 -22.63
CA LYS A 170 5.68 -9.55 -22.43
C LYS A 170 6.43 -9.46 -21.12
N VAL A 171 6.69 -10.63 -20.53
CA VAL A 171 7.56 -10.72 -19.35
C VAL A 171 8.98 -10.30 -19.74
N PRO A 172 9.59 -9.30 -19.10
CA PRO A 172 10.94 -8.85 -19.42
C PRO A 172 11.99 -9.93 -19.09
N LYS A 173 13.06 -10.00 -19.88
CA LYS A 173 14.19 -10.89 -19.60
C LYS A 173 14.94 -10.44 -18.34
N SER A 174 15.06 -9.14 -18.13
CA SER A 174 15.72 -8.54 -16.97
C SER A 174 15.10 -7.19 -16.61
N LEU A 175 15.06 -6.91 -15.30
CA LEU A 175 14.48 -5.70 -14.72
C LEU A 175 15.40 -5.16 -13.62
N ALA A 176 15.88 -3.93 -13.77
CA ALA A 176 16.51 -3.19 -12.69
C ALA A 176 15.46 -2.33 -11.99
N ILE A 177 15.43 -2.37 -10.65
CA ILE A 177 14.46 -1.62 -9.85
C ILE A 177 15.22 -0.61 -9.00
N ILE A 178 14.97 0.68 -9.22
CA ILE A 178 15.47 1.77 -8.39
C ILE A 178 14.44 2.02 -7.29
N GLY A 179 14.77 1.62 -6.06
CA GLY A 179 13.93 1.70 -4.87
C GLY A 179 13.51 0.32 -4.32
N GLY A 180 13.91 0.03 -3.09
CA GLY A 180 13.60 -1.19 -2.34
C GLY A 180 12.42 -1.03 -1.36
N GLY A 181 11.52 -0.09 -1.61
CA GLY A 181 10.28 0.09 -0.89
C GLY A 181 9.22 -0.96 -1.27
N VAL A 182 8.00 -0.81 -0.73
CA VAL A 182 6.88 -1.77 -0.94
C VAL A 182 6.65 -2.06 -2.42
N ILE A 183 6.55 -1.03 -3.26
CA ILE A 183 6.32 -1.17 -4.71
C ILE A 183 7.45 -1.99 -5.35
N GLY A 184 8.71 -1.64 -5.06
CA GLY A 184 9.87 -2.31 -5.65
C GLY A 184 9.95 -3.78 -5.29
N VAL A 185 9.74 -4.16 -4.02
CA VAL A 185 9.83 -5.56 -3.58
C VAL A 185 8.65 -6.42 -4.07
N GLU A 186 7.44 -5.83 -4.19
CA GLU A 186 6.28 -6.52 -4.75
C GLU A 186 6.48 -6.83 -6.23
N PHE A 187 6.90 -5.86 -7.05
CA PHE A 187 7.20 -6.10 -8.46
C PHE A 187 8.40 -7.02 -8.66
N ALA A 188 9.44 -6.92 -7.83
CA ALA A 188 10.56 -7.87 -7.83
C ALA A 188 10.06 -9.30 -7.63
N SER A 189 9.14 -9.52 -6.69
CA SER A 189 8.56 -10.83 -6.41
C SER A 189 7.72 -11.36 -7.59
N ILE A 190 6.90 -10.52 -8.21
CA ILE A 190 6.08 -10.87 -9.37
C ILE A 190 6.97 -11.33 -10.54
N PHE A 191 7.87 -10.47 -10.97
CA PHE A 191 8.66 -10.73 -12.18
C PHE A 191 9.71 -11.83 -12.00
N SER A 192 10.33 -11.95 -10.81
CA SER A 192 11.20 -13.07 -10.50
C SER A 192 10.45 -14.41 -10.57
N ALA A 193 9.21 -14.48 -10.08
CA ALA A 193 8.38 -15.69 -10.16
C ALA A 193 8.06 -16.10 -11.61
N LEU A 194 8.01 -15.13 -12.53
CA LEU A 194 7.81 -15.33 -13.98
C LEU A 194 9.13 -15.59 -14.75
N GLY A 195 10.28 -15.60 -14.07
CA GLY A 195 11.57 -15.92 -14.67
C GLY A 195 12.41 -14.71 -15.12
N THR A 196 12.00 -13.50 -14.78
CA THR A 196 12.79 -12.28 -15.02
C THR A 196 14.01 -12.26 -14.09
N LYS A 197 15.20 -11.92 -14.60
CA LYS A 197 16.37 -11.60 -13.78
C LYS A 197 16.16 -10.21 -13.16
N VAL A 198 16.00 -10.15 -11.83
CA VAL A 198 15.68 -8.90 -11.12
C VAL A 198 16.85 -8.43 -10.28
N THR A 199 17.17 -7.13 -10.34
CA THR A 199 18.12 -6.46 -9.46
C THR A 199 17.46 -5.24 -8.81
N ILE A 200 17.56 -5.12 -7.48
CA ILE A 200 17.07 -3.97 -6.70
C ILE A 200 18.25 -3.08 -6.30
N LEU A 201 18.17 -1.80 -6.59
CA LEU A 201 19.12 -0.76 -6.18
C LEU A 201 18.40 0.16 -5.16
N GLU A 202 18.80 0.08 -3.88
CA GLU A 202 18.18 0.83 -2.78
C GLU A 202 19.20 1.78 -2.15
N ALA A 203 18.83 3.06 -2.05
CA ALA A 203 19.67 4.10 -1.47
C ALA A 203 19.82 3.99 0.06
N LEU A 204 18.79 3.50 0.73
CA LEU A 204 18.80 3.29 2.18
C LEU A 204 19.57 2.02 2.55
N PRO A 205 20.02 1.89 3.82
CA PRO A 205 20.79 0.72 4.27
C PRO A 205 20.03 -0.62 4.21
N SER A 206 18.70 -0.60 4.07
CA SER A 206 17.86 -1.79 3.98
C SER A 206 16.67 -1.59 3.05
N ILE A 207 16.19 -2.66 2.44
CA ILE A 207 14.87 -2.67 1.81
C ILE A 207 13.80 -2.52 2.89
N LEU A 208 12.61 -2.00 2.54
CA LEU A 208 11.53 -1.72 3.50
C LEU A 208 12.02 -1.00 4.77
N ALA A 209 12.84 0.04 4.60
CA ALA A 209 13.53 0.73 5.70
C ALA A 209 12.60 1.35 6.77
N ASN A 210 11.33 1.51 6.45
CA ASN A 210 10.27 1.98 7.36
C ASN A 210 9.57 0.85 8.15
N MET A 211 9.96 -0.41 7.92
CA MET A 211 9.45 -1.58 8.64
C MET A 211 10.41 -1.99 9.77
N ASP A 212 9.94 -2.90 10.62
CA ASP A 212 10.75 -3.51 11.66
C ASP A 212 12.03 -4.15 11.08
N LYS A 213 13.14 -4.01 11.80
CA LYS A 213 14.45 -4.50 11.36
C LYS A 213 14.47 -6.00 11.06
N ASP A 214 13.78 -6.79 11.89
CA ASP A 214 13.69 -8.25 11.70
C ASP A 214 13.00 -8.59 10.38
N ILE A 215 11.95 -7.84 10.02
CA ILE A 215 11.23 -7.97 8.75
C ILE A 215 12.17 -7.69 7.58
N SER A 216 12.79 -6.51 7.57
CA SER A 216 13.67 -6.07 6.48
C SER A 216 14.82 -7.05 6.24
N GLN A 217 15.47 -7.55 7.31
CA GLN A 217 16.58 -8.49 7.23
C GLN A 217 16.13 -9.87 6.70
N ASN A 218 15.02 -10.40 7.23
CA ASN A 218 14.51 -11.70 6.79
C ASN A 218 14.03 -11.66 5.34
N LEU A 219 13.29 -10.63 4.94
CA LEU A 219 12.85 -10.49 3.56
C LEU A 219 14.03 -10.41 2.60
N LYS A 220 15.07 -9.62 2.91
CA LYS A 220 16.27 -9.56 2.08
C LYS A 220 16.90 -10.95 1.85
N LEU A 221 16.97 -11.77 2.89
CA LEU A 221 17.50 -13.15 2.79
C LEU A 221 16.60 -14.04 1.93
N ILE A 222 15.29 -13.91 2.04
CA ILE A 222 14.31 -14.68 1.26
C ILE A 222 14.41 -14.32 -0.21
N LEU A 223 14.40 -13.02 -0.53
CA LEU A 223 14.48 -12.54 -1.91
C LEU A 223 15.80 -12.94 -2.58
N LYS A 224 16.93 -12.88 -1.85
CA LYS A 224 18.21 -13.38 -2.36
C LYS A 224 18.19 -14.89 -2.67
N LYS A 225 17.50 -15.70 -1.88
CA LYS A 225 17.31 -17.13 -2.18
C LYS A 225 16.43 -17.41 -3.38
N ARG A 226 15.71 -16.40 -3.86
CA ARG A 226 14.90 -16.43 -5.09
C ARG A 226 15.61 -15.76 -6.27
N ASP A 227 16.94 -15.69 -6.21
CA ASP A 227 17.81 -15.13 -7.25
C ASP A 227 17.50 -13.64 -7.58
N ILE A 228 16.94 -12.90 -6.62
CA ILE A 228 16.82 -11.45 -6.72
C ILE A 228 18.09 -10.82 -6.16
N ASP A 229 18.83 -10.12 -7.01
CA ASP A 229 20.02 -9.39 -6.57
C ASP A 229 19.61 -8.08 -5.86
N ILE A 230 20.25 -7.77 -4.71
CA ILE A 230 19.84 -6.64 -3.87
C ILE A 230 21.06 -5.89 -3.37
N HIS A 231 21.21 -4.67 -3.85
CA HIS A 231 22.21 -3.70 -3.43
C HIS A 231 21.54 -2.64 -2.57
N THR A 232 22.04 -2.43 -1.36
CA THR A 232 21.51 -1.44 -0.40
C THR A 232 22.60 -0.47 0.03
N GLY A 233 22.25 0.79 0.31
CA GLY A 233 23.19 1.86 0.57
C GLY A 233 23.90 2.30 -0.71
N VAL A 234 23.25 2.18 -1.88
CA VAL A 234 23.80 2.51 -3.19
C VAL A 234 23.12 3.75 -3.78
N SER A 235 23.88 4.59 -4.46
CA SER A 235 23.35 5.78 -5.11
C SER A 235 23.42 5.61 -6.63
N VAL A 236 22.25 5.55 -7.27
CA VAL A 236 22.17 5.55 -8.74
C VAL A 236 22.50 6.95 -9.25
N SER A 237 23.49 7.05 -10.12
CA SER A 237 23.97 8.33 -10.66
C SER A 237 23.40 8.69 -12.02
N LYS A 238 23.15 7.70 -12.88
CA LYS A 238 22.56 7.88 -14.21
C LYS A 238 22.00 6.57 -14.76
N VAL A 239 21.14 6.69 -15.78
CA VAL A 239 20.65 5.59 -16.62
C VAL A 239 21.00 5.90 -18.06
N GLU A 240 21.71 5.00 -18.74
CA GLU A 240 22.13 5.17 -20.13
C GLU A 240 21.51 4.12 -21.03
N LYS A 241 21.11 4.52 -22.26
CA LYS A 241 20.63 3.58 -23.28
C LYS A 241 21.84 2.88 -23.91
N GLU A 242 21.78 1.55 -23.97
CA GLU A 242 22.76 0.69 -24.62
C GLU A 242 22.12 -0.12 -25.77
N ALA A 243 22.93 -0.89 -26.51
CA ALA A 243 22.43 -1.66 -27.65
C ALA A 243 21.36 -2.71 -27.23
N ASP A 244 21.52 -3.32 -26.05
CA ASP A 244 20.68 -4.42 -25.56
C ASP A 244 19.82 -4.05 -24.33
N GLY A 245 19.56 -2.74 -24.09
CA GLY A 245 18.74 -2.31 -22.96
C GLY A 245 19.21 -1.01 -22.32
N LEU A 246 19.12 -0.95 -21.00
CA LEU A 246 19.47 0.21 -20.19
C LEU A 246 20.53 -0.16 -19.16
N SER A 247 21.56 0.66 -18.99
CA SER A 247 22.56 0.54 -17.94
C SER A 247 22.28 1.52 -16.81
N CYS A 248 22.08 0.99 -15.59
CA CYS A 248 22.07 1.80 -14.38
C CYS A 248 23.49 1.88 -13.80
N HIS A 249 24.02 3.07 -13.69
CA HIS A 249 25.30 3.36 -13.05
C HIS A 249 25.03 3.73 -11.58
N TYR A 250 25.75 3.14 -10.66
CA TYR A 250 25.60 3.40 -9.24
C TYR A 250 26.92 3.30 -8.49
N VAL A 251 26.95 3.87 -7.29
CA VAL A 251 28.12 3.79 -6.40
C VAL A 251 27.78 2.84 -5.25
N GLU A 252 28.63 1.81 -5.06
CA GLU A 252 28.57 0.90 -3.93
C GLU A 252 29.95 0.86 -3.26
N LYS A 253 30.01 1.17 -1.94
CA LYS A 253 31.25 1.20 -1.16
C LYS A 253 32.37 2.00 -1.85
N GLU A 254 32.02 3.19 -2.32
CA GLU A 254 32.92 4.14 -3.02
C GLU A 254 33.43 3.66 -4.39
N LYS A 255 32.88 2.57 -4.94
CA LYS A 255 33.21 2.09 -6.28
C LYS A 255 32.05 2.35 -7.23
N GLU A 256 32.39 2.78 -8.44
CA GLU A 256 31.45 2.86 -9.54
C GLU A 256 31.18 1.46 -10.08
N GLU A 257 29.92 1.10 -10.12
CA GLU A 257 29.40 -0.17 -10.62
C GLU A 257 28.32 0.10 -11.66
N LYS A 258 28.04 -0.88 -12.50
CA LYS A 258 26.88 -0.80 -13.42
C LYS A 258 26.19 -2.13 -13.56
N ILE A 259 24.89 -2.08 -13.77
CA ILE A 259 24.09 -3.22 -14.19
C ILE A 259 23.34 -2.89 -15.46
N THR A 260 23.13 -3.88 -16.32
CA THR A 260 22.35 -3.72 -17.56
C THR A 260 21.08 -4.57 -17.45
N ALA A 261 19.95 -3.98 -17.81
CA ALA A 261 18.65 -4.64 -17.84
C ALA A 261 17.83 -4.21 -19.06
N GLN A 262 16.87 -5.04 -19.45
CA GLN A 262 15.96 -4.71 -20.56
C GLN A 262 15.11 -3.48 -20.24
N TYR A 263 14.64 -3.38 -18.99
CA TYR A 263 13.85 -2.26 -18.46
C TYR A 263 14.39 -1.82 -17.12
N VAL A 264 14.13 -0.56 -16.78
CA VAL A 264 14.42 0.03 -15.47
C VAL A 264 13.10 0.51 -14.85
N LEU A 265 12.75 0.01 -13.66
CA LEU A 265 11.62 0.51 -12.89
C LEU A 265 12.09 1.60 -11.93
N CYS A 266 11.53 2.79 -12.02
CA CYS A 266 11.68 3.84 -11.00
C CYS A 266 10.57 3.72 -9.94
N ALA A 267 10.91 3.21 -8.75
CA ALA A 267 10.00 2.95 -7.63
C ALA A 267 10.41 3.69 -6.34
N VAL A 268 10.82 4.96 -6.48
CA VAL A 268 11.40 5.80 -5.41
C VAL A 268 10.35 6.55 -4.58
N GLY A 269 9.08 6.30 -4.80
CA GLY A 269 7.97 6.91 -4.08
C GLY A 269 6.96 7.60 -4.99
N ARG A 270 6.11 8.42 -4.38
CA ARG A 270 5.00 9.11 -5.06
C ARG A 270 4.92 10.56 -4.64
N VAL A 271 4.48 11.42 -5.55
CA VAL A 271 4.28 12.86 -5.34
C VAL A 271 2.81 13.23 -5.55
N PRO A 272 2.28 14.26 -4.86
CA PRO A 272 0.90 14.70 -5.02
C PRO A 272 0.56 15.08 -6.47
N ASN A 273 -0.68 14.81 -6.87
CA ASN A 273 -1.16 15.08 -8.23
C ASN A 273 -1.88 16.44 -8.28
N THR A 274 -1.12 17.54 -8.20
CA THR A 274 -1.64 18.91 -8.14
C THR A 274 -1.68 19.62 -9.49
N GLU A 275 -1.19 19.01 -10.55
CA GLU A 275 -1.08 19.64 -11.87
C GLU A 275 -2.45 19.99 -12.46
N GLY A 276 -2.68 21.28 -12.66
CA GLY A 276 -3.94 21.83 -13.19
C GLY A 276 -5.13 21.65 -12.24
N LEU A 277 -4.90 21.40 -10.94
CA LEU A 277 -5.94 21.32 -9.92
C LEU A 277 -6.45 22.70 -9.49
N PHE A 278 -5.62 23.72 -9.58
CA PHE A 278 -5.91 25.06 -9.09
C PHE A 278 -6.12 26.02 -10.25
N GLY A 279 -7.19 26.82 -10.20
CA GLY A 279 -7.47 27.92 -11.10
C GLY A 279 -6.60 29.15 -10.84
N GLU A 280 -6.73 30.15 -11.67
CA GLU A 280 -5.96 31.39 -11.54
C GLU A 280 -6.30 32.11 -10.22
N GLY A 281 -5.26 32.48 -9.46
CA GLY A 281 -5.41 33.15 -8.17
C GLY A 281 -5.90 32.28 -7.02
N VAL A 282 -5.92 30.95 -7.18
CA VAL A 282 -6.14 30.00 -6.07
C VAL A 282 -4.81 29.77 -5.38
N GLU A 283 -4.71 30.17 -4.12
CA GLU A 283 -3.52 29.99 -3.28
C GLU A 283 -3.91 29.17 -2.05
N LEU A 284 -3.58 27.88 -2.06
CA LEU A 284 -3.62 27.03 -0.87
C LEU A 284 -2.25 26.97 -0.21
N GLU A 285 -2.23 26.91 1.11
CA GLU A 285 -0.99 26.63 1.82
C GLU A 285 -0.47 25.24 1.48
N MET A 286 0.82 25.17 1.08
CA MET A 286 1.44 23.91 0.63
C MET A 286 2.84 23.74 1.22
N GLU A 287 3.20 22.51 1.54
CA GLU A 287 4.54 22.11 1.93
C GLU A 287 5.05 20.99 1.01
N ARG A 288 6.15 21.23 0.28
CA ARG A 288 6.76 20.24 -0.63
C ARG A 288 5.77 19.63 -1.62
N GLY A 289 4.88 20.45 -2.18
CA GLY A 289 3.85 20.02 -3.13
C GLY A 289 2.64 19.36 -2.51
N ARG A 290 2.53 19.27 -1.19
CA ARG A 290 1.38 18.72 -0.46
C ARG A 290 0.53 19.84 0.10
N VAL A 291 -0.78 19.68 0.06
CA VAL A 291 -1.71 20.63 0.67
C VAL A 291 -1.62 20.51 2.19
N ILE A 292 -1.47 21.66 2.87
CA ILE A 292 -1.51 21.74 4.33
C ILE A 292 -2.96 21.73 4.79
N VAL A 293 -3.27 20.91 5.78
CA VAL A 293 -4.60 20.82 6.40
C VAL A 293 -4.47 20.76 7.92
N ASP A 294 -5.54 21.18 8.60
CA ASP A 294 -5.71 20.99 10.04
C ASP A 294 -6.15 19.56 10.39
N GLU A 295 -6.42 19.29 11.67
CA GLU A 295 -6.93 18.01 12.16
C GLU A 295 -8.33 17.63 11.63
N HIS A 296 -9.07 18.58 11.07
CA HIS A 296 -10.36 18.43 10.41
C HIS A 296 -10.27 18.40 8.89
N PHE A 297 -9.07 18.20 8.34
CA PHE A 297 -8.78 18.21 6.90
C PHE A 297 -9.09 19.52 6.18
N LYS A 298 -9.31 20.63 6.91
CA LYS A 298 -9.55 21.94 6.32
C LYS A 298 -8.27 22.51 5.74
N THR A 299 -8.36 23.03 4.53
CA THR A 299 -7.27 23.80 3.90
C THR A 299 -7.32 25.27 4.35
N SER A 300 -6.36 26.07 3.87
CA SER A 300 -6.39 27.53 4.07
C SER A 300 -7.59 28.24 3.40
N MET A 301 -8.35 27.55 2.53
CA MET A 301 -9.52 28.07 1.84
C MET A 301 -10.81 27.59 2.52
N PRO A 302 -11.69 28.49 3.00
CA PRO A 302 -12.94 28.12 3.64
C PRO A 302 -13.82 27.22 2.79
N GLY A 303 -14.36 26.13 3.38
CA GLY A 303 -15.21 25.17 2.68
C GLY A 303 -14.45 24.15 1.79
N VAL A 304 -13.12 24.26 1.71
CA VAL A 304 -12.27 23.35 0.93
C VAL A 304 -11.44 22.47 1.87
N TYR A 305 -11.47 21.17 1.60
CA TYR A 305 -10.81 20.12 2.37
C TYR A 305 -9.88 19.31 1.45
N ALA A 306 -8.88 18.65 2.02
CA ALA A 306 -8.02 17.74 1.26
C ALA A 306 -7.73 16.47 2.06
N ILE A 307 -7.70 15.31 1.37
CA ILE A 307 -7.46 13.99 1.98
C ILE A 307 -6.54 13.10 1.11
N GLY A 308 -6.08 12.01 1.69
CA GLY A 308 -5.30 10.98 1.02
C GLY A 308 -3.88 11.44 0.67
N ASP A 309 -3.39 10.95 -0.46
CA ASP A 309 -2.00 11.19 -0.89
C ASP A 309 -1.67 12.65 -1.22
N LEU A 310 -2.69 13.51 -1.31
CA LEU A 310 -2.54 14.94 -1.54
C LEU A 310 -2.00 15.68 -0.33
N ILE A 311 -2.22 15.17 0.87
CA ILE A 311 -1.80 15.77 2.15
C ILE A 311 -0.55 15.08 2.72
N LYS A 312 -0.02 15.60 3.83
CA LYS A 312 1.08 14.99 4.57
C LYS A 312 0.61 13.70 5.28
N GLY A 313 1.42 12.66 5.23
CA GLY A 313 1.16 11.39 5.92
C GLY A 313 1.53 10.17 5.09
N LEU A 314 1.03 9.00 5.50
CA LEU A 314 1.21 7.74 4.80
C LEU A 314 0.33 7.68 3.55
N GLN A 315 0.91 7.27 2.44
CA GLN A 315 0.20 7.14 1.15
C GLN A 315 -0.38 5.72 1.04
N LEU A 316 -1.51 5.49 1.72
CA LEU A 316 -2.18 4.19 1.81
C LEU A 316 -3.67 4.32 1.50
N ALA A 317 -4.18 3.41 0.68
CA ALA A 317 -5.57 3.44 0.21
C ALA A 317 -6.58 3.38 1.37
N HIS A 318 -6.35 2.50 2.36
CA HIS A 318 -7.22 2.35 3.52
C HIS A 318 -7.18 3.57 4.45
N LEU A 319 -6.03 4.25 4.58
CA LEU A 319 -5.96 5.52 5.31
C LEU A 319 -6.76 6.61 4.60
N ALA A 320 -6.59 6.75 3.28
CA ALA A 320 -7.37 7.71 2.49
C ALA A 320 -8.88 7.44 2.59
N SER A 321 -9.30 6.16 2.56
CA SER A 321 -10.70 5.76 2.75
C SER A 321 -11.21 6.12 4.15
N ALA A 322 -10.43 5.85 5.20
CA ALA A 322 -10.79 6.21 6.57
C ALA A 322 -10.89 7.73 6.76
N GLN A 323 -9.96 8.50 6.20
CA GLN A 323 -10.02 9.97 6.17
C GLN A 323 -11.31 10.45 5.49
N GLY A 324 -11.67 9.82 4.35
CA GLY A 324 -12.91 10.12 3.64
C GLY A 324 -14.17 9.85 4.46
N VAL A 325 -14.21 8.73 5.21
CA VAL A 325 -15.31 8.41 6.13
C VAL A 325 -15.40 9.46 7.24
N CYS A 326 -14.31 9.72 7.96
CA CYS A 326 -14.28 10.66 9.08
C CYS A 326 -14.67 12.08 8.64
N LEU A 327 -14.16 12.53 7.49
CA LEU A 327 -14.52 13.86 6.98
C LEU A 327 -16.01 13.95 6.59
N ALA A 328 -16.56 12.92 5.95
CA ALA A 328 -17.97 12.88 5.61
C ALA A 328 -18.88 12.89 6.87
N GLU A 329 -18.47 12.19 7.93
CA GLU A 329 -19.15 12.20 9.24
C GLU A 329 -19.15 13.61 9.86
N GLU A 330 -17.99 14.26 9.92
CA GLU A 330 -17.90 15.65 10.43
C GLU A 330 -18.72 16.65 9.62
N LEU A 331 -18.72 16.54 8.28
CA LEU A 331 -19.52 17.42 7.42
C LEU A 331 -21.03 17.22 7.60
N ALA A 332 -21.44 16.03 8.04
CA ALA A 332 -22.82 15.72 8.39
C ALA A 332 -23.16 16.04 9.87
N GLY A 333 -22.19 16.50 10.67
CA GLY A 333 -22.39 16.82 12.09
C GLY A 333 -22.27 15.61 13.03
N GLU A 334 -21.67 14.50 12.58
CA GLU A 334 -21.44 13.29 13.37
C GLU A 334 -20.00 13.25 13.91
N GLU A 335 -19.76 12.42 14.92
CA GLU A 335 -18.43 12.12 15.46
C GLU A 335 -17.68 11.15 14.54
N ARG A 336 -16.35 11.22 14.51
CA ARG A 336 -15.50 10.29 13.77
C ARG A 336 -15.61 8.87 14.29
N SER A 337 -15.83 7.93 13.41
CA SER A 337 -15.95 6.51 13.76
C SER A 337 -14.62 5.74 13.73
N VAL A 338 -13.54 6.33 13.18
CA VAL A 338 -12.24 5.65 12.98
C VAL A 338 -11.12 6.43 13.63
N ASP A 339 -10.24 5.71 14.36
CA ASP A 339 -8.97 6.26 14.86
C ASP A 339 -7.93 6.29 13.73
N LEU A 340 -7.66 7.47 13.22
CA LEU A 340 -6.71 7.70 12.11
C LEU A 340 -5.23 7.64 12.55
N SER A 341 -4.95 7.54 13.85
CA SER A 341 -3.58 7.39 14.35
C SER A 341 -3.07 5.96 14.24
N LEU A 342 -3.97 4.98 14.13
CA LEU A 342 -3.68 3.56 14.09
C LEU A 342 -3.82 3.00 12.67
N VAL A 343 -2.73 3.03 11.93
CA VAL A 343 -2.71 2.66 10.51
C VAL A 343 -1.94 1.35 10.30
N PRO A 344 -2.56 0.27 9.83
CA PRO A 344 -1.85 -0.95 9.48
C PRO A 344 -1.01 -0.76 8.22
N GLY A 345 0.22 -1.31 8.23
CA GLY A 345 1.08 -1.41 7.05
C GLY A 345 1.14 -2.84 6.54
N CYS A 346 0.93 -3.05 5.23
CA CYS A 346 0.93 -4.36 4.61
C CYS A 346 1.85 -4.41 3.39
N VAL A 347 2.59 -5.51 3.22
CA VAL A 347 3.38 -5.81 2.03
C VAL A 347 3.05 -7.23 1.58
N TYR A 348 2.66 -7.36 0.32
CA TYR A 348 2.15 -8.62 -0.24
C TYR A 348 3.26 -9.43 -0.92
N THR A 349 4.34 -9.64 -0.17
CA THR A 349 5.41 -10.57 -0.55
C THR A 349 5.03 -11.99 -0.12
N ASP A 350 5.93 -12.94 -0.32
CA ASP A 350 5.80 -14.29 0.17
C ASP A 350 7.06 -14.60 1.03
N PRO A 351 6.90 -14.76 2.37
CA PRO A 351 5.65 -14.58 3.13
C PRO A 351 5.13 -13.14 3.11
N GLU A 352 3.83 -12.98 3.40
CA GLU A 352 3.22 -11.67 3.61
C GLU A 352 3.80 -10.96 4.83
N ILE A 353 3.73 -9.63 4.81
CA ILE A 353 4.18 -8.80 5.93
C ILE A 353 3.03 -7.88 6.34
N ALA A 354 2.83 -7.77 7.65
CA ALA A 354 1.89 -6.80 8.22
C ALA A 354 2.42 -6.22 9.53
N SER A 355 2.11 -4.95 9.77
CA SER A 355 2.51 -4.24 10.98
C SER A 355 1.42 -3.28 11.41
N ILE A 356 1.29 -3.05 12.72
CA ILE A 356 0.40 -2.04 13.29
C ILE A 356 0.94 -1.58 14.65
N GLY A 357 0.65 -0.32 15.02
CA GLY A 357 1.13 0.26 16.26
C GLY A 357 2.63 0.56 16.24
N ILE A 358 3.30 0.52 17.40
CA ILE A 358 4.71 0.90 17.54
C ILE A 358 5.66 -0.26 17.29
N THR A 359 6.89 0.07 16.88
CA THR A 359 8.02 -0.85 16.80
C THR A 359 8.86 -0.79 18.07
N GLU A 360 9.79 -1.75 18.26
CA GLU A 360 10.79 -1.67 19.34
C GLU A 360 11.64 -0.40 19.24
N ALA A 361 11.94 0.06 18.04
CA ALA A 361 12.68 1.30 17.82
C ALA A 361 11.87 2.54 18.27
N ASP A 362 10.56 2.56 17.97
CA ASP A 362 9.66 3.63 18.43
C ASP A 362 9.52 3.63 19.94
N ALA A 363 9.35 2.47 20.56
CA ALA A 363 9.28 2.34 22.02
C ALA A 363 10.54 2.89 22.68
N LYS A 364 11.71 2.50 22.17
CA LYS A 364 13.00 3.01 22.65
C LYS A 364 13.13 4.52 22.50
N ALA A 365 12.75 5.06 21.33
CA ALA A 365 12.83 6.50 21.05
C ALA A 365 11.90 7.32 21.97
N LYS A 366 10.73 6.74 22.34
CA LYS A 366 9.74 7.38 23.22
C LYS A 366 9.94 7.09 24.71
N GLY A 367 10.93 6.26 25.07
CA GLY A 367 11.18 5.86 26.47
C GLY A 367 10.06 4.97 27.05
N ILE A 368 9.32 4.24 26.22
CA ILE A 368 8.26 3.33 26.65
C ILE A 368 8.90 1.98 27.00
N GLU A 369 8.67 1.51 28.24
CA GLU A 369 9.09 0.17 28.66
C GLU A 369 8.11 -0.88 28.12
N ILE A 370 8.61 -1.81 27.31
CA ILE A 370 7.82 -2.86 26.66
C ILE A 370 8.27 -4.24 27.07
N SER A 371 7.34 -5.19 27.00
CA SER A 371 7.59 -6.63 26.93
C SER A 371 7.35 -7.10 25.49
N VAL A 372 8.21 -8.00 24.99
CA VAL A 372 8.14 -8.49 23.61
C VAL A 372 7.93 -9.99 23.63
N GLY A 373 6.87 -10.43 22.96
CA GLY A 373 6.61 -11.83 22.66
C GLY A 373 6.85 -12.10 21.18
N LYS A 374 7.50 -13.22 20.85
CA LYS A 374 7.81 -13.62 19.48
C LYS A 374 7.66 -15.11 19.29
N PHE A 375 6.87 -15.50 18.30
CA PHE A 375 6.67 -16.89 17.93
C PHE A 375 7.10 -17.14 16.49
N MET A 376 7.86 -18.22 16.26
CA MET A 376 8.35 -18.57 14.94
C MET A 376 7.36 -19.47 14.22
N MET A 377 7.03 -19.18 12.97
CA MET A 377 6.08 -19.95 12.17
C MET A 377 6.54 -21.39 11.91
N SER A 378 7.81 -21.69 12.04
CA SER A 378 8.36 -23.08 11.95
C SER A 378 7.85 -24.00 13.07
N ALA A 379 7.24 -23.47 14.13
CA ALA A 379 6.59 -24.24 15.19
C ALA A 379 5.05 -24.24 15.07
N ASN A 380 4.48 -23.57 14.04
CA ASN A 380 3.04 -23.53 13.82
C ASN A 380 2.59 -24.68 12.92
N GLY A 381 1.66 -25.51 13.40
CA GLY A 381 1.20 -26.70 12.68
C GLY A 381 0.60 -26.41 11.30
N LYS A 382 -0.18 -25.33 11.16
CA LYS A 382 -0.75 -24.93 9.85
C LYS A 382 0.34 -24.53 8.85
N SER A 383 1.35 -23.83 9.32
CA SER A 383 2.50 -23.42 8.49
C SER A 383 3.29 -24.63 7.97
N LEU A 384 3.48 -25.66 8.80
CA LEU A 384 4.11 -26.91 8.37
C LEU A 384 3.27 -27.66 7.35
N ILE A 385 1.94 -27.72 7.54
CA ILE A 385 1.01 -28.34 6.57
C ILE A 385 1.13 -27.69 5.20
N SER A 386 1.18 -26.35 5.14
CA SER A 386 1.21 -25.58 3.90
C SER A 386 2.64 -25.30 3.38
N LYS A 387 3.68 -25.78 4.11
CA LYS A 387 5.10 -25.47 3.81
C LYS A 387 5.43 -23.98 3.76
N GLU A 388 4.75 -23.22 4.59
CA GLU A 388 4.89 -21.77 4.76
C GLU A 388 5.42 -21.41 6.16
N GLU A 389 6.38 -22.20 6.64
CA GLU A 389 6.96 -22.10 7.98
C GLU A 389 7.96 -20.95 8.17
N ARG A 390 8.19 -20.16 7.11
CA ARG A 390 9.08 -19.00 7.23
C ARG A 390 8.38 -17.80 7.86
N GLY A 391 9.09 -17.18 8.80
CA GLY A 391 8.68 -15.94 9.42
C GLY A 391 8.31 -16.07 10.89
N PHE A 392 7.60 -15.08 11.38
CA PHE A 392 7.29 -14.93 12.80
C PHE A 392 6.08 -14.01 13.01
N VAL A 393 5.50 -14.12 14.20
CA VAL A 393 4.62 -13.12 14.81
C VAL A 393 5.35 -12.51 15.99
N LYS A 394 5.43 -11.17 16.04
CA LYS A 394 6.02 -10.41 17.15
C LYS A 394 4.99 -9.42 17.69
N ILE A 395 4.81 -9.41 19.01
CA ILE A 395 3.84 -8.54 19.70
C ILE A 395 4.59 -7.75 20.76
N LEU A 396 4.27 -6.47 20.85
CA LEU A 396 4.81 -5.53 21.82
C LEU A 396 3.68 -5.14 22.77
N ALA A 397 3.90 -5.28 24.06
CA ALA A 397 2.96 -4.86 25.09
C ALA A 397 3.65 -3.91 26.09
N ASP A 398 2.90 -2.99 26.68
CA ASP A 398 3.37 -2.18 27.80
C ASP A 398 3.76 -3.08 28.95
N LYS A 399 4.91 -2.82 29.56
CA LYS A 399 5.48 -3.67 30.60
C LYS A 399 4.65 -3.69 31.89
N VAL A 400 3.90 -2.63 32.18
CA VAL A 400 3.12 -2.46 33.40
C VAL A 400 1.65 -2.74 33.17
N SER A 401 0.99 -2.04 32.23
CA SER A 401 -0.44 -2.19 31.95
C SER A 401 -0.77 -3.44 31.19
N LYS A 402 0.21 -4.04 30.47
CA LYS A 402 0.01 -5.19 29.58
C LYS A 402 -0.83 -4.88 28.35
N GLU A 403 -1.15 -3.63 28.08
CA GLU A 403 -1.84 -3.23 26.86
C GLU A 403 -0.97 -3.56 25.63
N VAL A 404 -1.59 -4.09 24.58
CA VAL A 404 -0.90 -4.32 23.32
C VAL A 404 -0.65 -2.97 22.63
N LEU A 405 0.61 -2.69 22.31
CA LEU A 405 1.06 -1.43 21.72
C LEU A 405 1.47 -1.55 20.27
N GLY A 406 1.83 -2.74 19.83
CA GLY A 406 2.28 -2.97 18.46
C GLY A 406 2.39 -4.43 18.10
N ALA A 407 2.32 -4.70 16.79
CA ALA A 407 2.51 -6.03 16.24
C ALA A 407 3.25 -5.96 14.89
N GLN A 408 4.13 -6.94 14.68
CA GLN A 408 4.93 -7.11 13.49
C GLN A 408 4.81 -8.57 13.05
N MET A 409 4.28 -8.80 11.86
CA MET A 409 4.08 -10.14 11.33
C MET A 409 4.81 -10.31 10.00
N MET A 410 5.44 -11.45 9.81
CA MET A 410 5.98 -11.89 8.54
C MET A 410 5.64 -13.36 8.42
N CYS A 411 4.53 -13.69 7.80
CA CYS A 411 4.04 -15.06 7.68
C CYS A 411 2.91 -15.15 6.65
N ALA A 412 2.49 -16.35 6.29
CA ALA A 412 1.30 -16.55 5.50
C ALA A 412 0.08 -15.92 6.20
N ARG A 413 -0.77 -15.23 5.44
CA ARG A 413 -1.96 -14.54 5.92
C ARG A 413 -1.72 -13.41 6.94
N ALA A 414 -0.51 -12.87 7.02
CA ALA A 414 -0.21 -11.76 7.92
C ALA A 414 -1.13 -10.55 7.68
N THR A 415 -1.43 -10.26 6.42
CA THR A 415 -2.29 -9.13 6.02
C THR A 415 -3.74 -9.29 6.43
N ASP A 416 -4.24 -10.54 6.56
CA ASP A 416 -5.57 -10.84 7.08
C ASP A 416 -5.59 -10.86 8.63
N MET A 417 -4.54 -11.41 9.26
CA MET A 417 -4.48 -11.58 10.71
C MET A 417 -4.23 -10.28 11.49
N ILE A 418 -3.59 -9.28 10.88
CA ILE A 418 -3.22 -8.02 11.56
C ILE A 418 -4.44 -7.26 12.11
N GLY A 419 -5.62 -7.48 11.53
CA GLY A 419 -6.87 -6.85 11.96
C GLY A 419 -7.26 -7.17 13.41
N GLU A 420 -6.96 -8.38 13.91
CA GLU A 420 -7.18 -8.74 15.32
C GLU A 420 -6.37 -7.81 16.24
N LEU A 421 -5.10 -7.60 15.93
CA LEU A 421 -4.24 -6.76 16.76
C LEU A 421 -4.54 -5.27 16.59
N GLY A 422 -5.00 -4.87 15.40
CA GLY A 422 -5.53 -3.52 15.19
C GLY A 422 -6.73 -3.23 16.09
N THR A 423 -7.67 -4.16 16.16
CA THR A 423 -8.82 -4.08 17.07
C THR A 423 -8.38 -4.04 18.53
N ALA A 424 -7.41 -4.85 18.90
CA ALA A 424 -6.88 -4.88 20.27
C ALA A 424 -6.26 -3.54 20.67
N ILE A 425 -5.41 -2.96 19.83
CA ILE A 425 -4.74 -1.68 20.12
C ILE A 425 -5.77 -0.54 20.17
N ALA A 426 -6.69 -0.46 19.21
CA ALA A 426 -7.73 0.56 19.17
C ALA A 426 -8.60 0.58 20.43
N ASN A 427 -8.82 -0.58 21.05
CA ASN A 427 -9.62 -0.73 22.26
C ASN A 427 -8.77 -0.88 23.54
N LYS A 428 -7.45 -0.66 23.46
CA LYS A 428 -6.50 -0.75 24.59
C LYS A 428 -6.60 -2.09 25.34
N LEU A 429 -6.79 -3.19 24.59
CA LEU A 429 -6.89 -4.51 25.16
C LEU A 429 -5.52 -4.99 25.68
N THR A 430 -5.53 -5.64 26.81
CA THR A 430 -4.36 -6.27 27.40
C THR A 430 -4.10 -7.65 26.81
N VAL A 431 -2.86 -8.14 26.95
CA VAL A 431 -2.46 -9.50 26.58
C VAL A 431 -3.38 -10.53 27.27
N ASP A 432 -3.66 -10.37 28.56
CA ASP A 432 -4.53 -11.26 29.33
C ASP A 432 -5.97 -11.31 28.78
N GLN A 433 -6.47 -10.17 28.27
CA GLN A 433 -7.80 -10.12 27.66
C GLN A 433 -7.84 -10.88 26.34
N LEU A 434 -6.80 -10.74 25.51
CA LEU A 434 -6.70 -11.43 24.21
C LEU A 434 -6.51 -12.95 24.37
N LEU A 435 -5.80 -13.39 25.40
CA LEU A 435 -5.60 -14.81 25.69
C LEU A 435 -6.90 -15.52 26.14
N LYS A 436 -7.95 -14.78 26.53
CA LYS A 436 -9.28 -15.38 26.80
C LYS A 436 -9.96 -15.90 25.55
N ALA A 437 -9.58 -15.41 24.38
CA ALA A 437 -10.15 -15.86 23.10
C ALA A 437 -9.42 -17.14 22.62
N MET A 438 -10.17 -18.25 22.56
CA MET A 438 -9.68 -19.51 22.01
C MET A 438 -9.47 -19.36 20.50
N ARG A 439 -8.32 -19.83 19.98
CA ARG A 439 -8.05 -19.88 18.55
C ARG A 439 -8.30 -21.27 17.98
N ALA A 440 -8.88 -21.29 16.77
CA ALA A 440 -9.17 -22.56 16.10
C ALA A 440 -7.88 -23.29 15.69
N HIS A 441 -7.89 -24.63 15.78
CA HIS A 441 -6.79 -25.51 15.38
C HIS A 441 -7.15 -26.35 14.15
N PRO A 442 -6.26 -26.52 13.13
CA PRO A 442 -4.99 -25.82 12.95
C PRO A 442 -5.15 -24.52 12.12
N THR A 443 -4.60 -23.43 12.59
CA THR A 443 -4.63 -22.12 11.89
C THR A 443 -3.28 -21.40 11.99
N TYR A 444 -3.02 -20.45 11.08
CA TYR A 444 -1.89 -19.54 11.22
C TYR A 444 -2.06 -18.63 12.44
N ASN A 445 -3.32 -18.31 12.81
CA ASN A 445 -3.64 -17.38 13.88
C ASN A 445 -3.28 -17.91 15.28
N GLU A 446 -3.07 -19.21 15.45
CA GLU A 446 -2.54 -19.77 16.71
C GLU A 446 -1.20 -19.12 17.08
N ALA A 447 -0.38 -18.74 16.08
CA ALA A 447 0.88 -18.05 16.31
C ALA A 447 0.71 -16.69 17.01
N VAL A 448 -0.45 -16.04 16.89
CA VAL A 448 -0.77 -14.82 17.65
C VAL A 448 -0.94 -15.16 19.14
N GLY A 449 -1.62 -16.26 19.48
CA GLY A 449 -1.76 -16.74 20.86
C GLY A 449 -0.40 -17.05 21.49
N GLU A 450 0.41 -17.82 20.79
CA GLU A 450 1.74 -18.20 21.26
C GLU A 450 2.66 -16.96 21.45
N ALA A 451 2.59 -15.98 20.54
CA ALA A 451 3.33 -14.73 20.69
C ALA A 451 2.81 -13.88 21.88
N LEU A 452 1.51 -13.89 22.16
CA LEU A 452 0.94 -13.24 23.34
C LEU A 452 1.42 -13.90 24.63
N GLU A 453 1.42 -15.24 24.72
CA GLU A 453 1.96 -15.99 25.87
C GLU A 453 3.46 -15.72 26.04
N ASP A 454 4.21 -15.60 24.95
CA ASP A 454 5.64 -15.32 24.99
C ASP A 454 5.99 -13.91 25.53
N VAL A 455 5.02 -12.98 25.53
CA VAL A 455 5.18 -11.67 26.21
C VAL A 455 5.53 -11.87 27.69
N PHE A 456 4.96 -12.91 28.31
CA PHE A 456 5.23 -13.29 29.70
C PHE A 456 6.32 -14.35 29.85
N GLY A 457 6.81 -14.92 28.74
CA GLY A 457 7.72 -16.07 28.73
C GLY A 457 7.00 -17.39 29.05
N GLU A 458 5.69 -17.45 28.83
CA GLU A 458 4.81 -18.60 29.17
C GLU A 458 4.38 -19.38 27.92
N CYS A 459 4.88 -19.06 26.73
CA CYS A 459 4.56 -19.74 25.48
C CYS A 459 4.83 -21.25 25.61
N VAL A 460 3.78 -22.05 25.42
CA VAL A 460 3.83 -23.51 25.66
C VAL A 460 4.68 -24.21 24.60
N HIS A 461 4.65 -23.73 23.35
CA HIS A 461 5.35 -24.37 22.23
C HIS A 461 6.69 -23.68 21.88
N SER A 462 7.27 -22.94 22.82
CA SER A 462 8.61 -22.38 22.68
C SER A 462 9.57 -22.86 23.78
N ALA A 463 10.87 -22.84 23.47
CA ALA A 463 11.88 -23.14 24.47
C ALA A 463 11.91 -22.04 25.57
N PRO A 464 12.14 -22.39 26.84
CA PRO A 464 12.24 -21.41 27.90
C PRO A 464 13.29 -20.34 27.60
N LYS A 465 12.93 -19.07 27.80
CA LYS A 465 13.92 -17.98 27.71
C LYS A 465 15.00 -18.19 28.75
N LYS A 466 16.27 -18.20 28.33
CA LYS A 466 17.39 -18.21 29.29
C LYS A 466 17.29 -16.95 30.17
N LYS A 467 17.21 -17.15 31.45
CA LYS A 467 17.23 -16.08 32.48
C LYS A 467 18.53 -15.30 32.43
#